data_2f57194556611a225e39ebb6c9ad8bb7
#
_entry.id   2f57194556611a225e39ebb6c9ad8bb7
#
_cell.length_a   1.000
_cell.length_b   1.000
_cell.length_c   1.000
_cell.angle_alpha   90.00
_cell.angle_beta   90.00
_cell.angle_gamma   90.00
#
_symmetry.space_group_name_H-M   'P 1'
#
loop_
_entity.id
_entity.type
_entity.pdbx_description
1 polymer ?
#
loop_
_entity_poly.entity_id
_entity_poly.type
_entity_poly.pdbx_seq_one_letter_code
_entity_poly.pdbx_strand_id
1 'polypeptide(L)'
;YTGSRRCKGKDLGFVYLQEAEVTLLPAVEGFVGGDALAVYTCMKHQDGRKHVLVVDIGTNGEVILFGKEQTFACSAAAGPALEGAAVLSGMGACEGAVSEVRVLGSFPREDIFCKVIGKGAPKGICGSGLVDGLAALREIGVVDETGYLCTAMEARRAGVREQFCRRIDCHQGENRFLLTNQNNPVFLTGGDIRQLQLAKGAIRAGIEILLG
;
A
#
# COMPACT_ATOMS: atom_id res chain seq x y z
N TYR A 1 17.38 14.91 -16.99
CA TYR A 1 16.71 16.21 -16.94
C TYR A 1 16.93 16.84 -15.56
N THR A 2 17.91 17.73 -15.46
CA THR A 2 18.44 18.23 -14.18
C THR A 2 18.00 19.66 -13.81
N GLY A 3 17.16 20.31 -14.63
CA GLY A 3 16.69 21.68 -14.39
C GLY A 3 15.19 21.82 -14.49
N SER A 4 14.58 22.79 -13.77
CA SER A 4 13.18 23.11 -13.98
C SER A 4 12.97 23.73 -15.37
N ARG A 5 11.87 23.37 -16.03
CA ARG A 5 11.47 23.95 -17.32
C ARG A 5 10.12 24.67 -17.16
N ARG A 6 10.00 25.82 -17.79
CA ARG A 6 8.72 26.52 -17.92
C ARG A 6 8.28 26.49 -19.38
N CYS A 7 7.02 26.20 -19.60
CA CYS A 7 6.40 26.16 -20.93
C CYS A 7 4.91 26.55 -20.81
N LYS A 8 4.27 26.74 -21.94
CA LYS A 8 2.81 26.93 -21.97
C LYS A 8 2.09 25.60 -22.03
N GLY A 9 0.86 25.53 -21.49
CA GLY A 9 0.04 24.33 -21.55
C GLY A 9 -0.17 23.80 -22.95
N LYS A 10 -0.27 24.67 -23.96
CA LYS A 10 -0.35 24.29 -25.39
C LYS A 10 0.87 23.51 -25.88
N ASP A 11 2.07 23.79 -25.35
CA ASP A 11 3.32 23.09 -25.72
C ASP A 11 3.35 21.66 -25.19
N LEU A 12 2.47 21.35 -24.20
CA LEU A 12 2.27 20.03 -23.63
C LEU A 12 0.99 19.35 -24.11
N GLY A 13 0.27 19.94 -25.06
CA GLY A 13 -0.97 19.39 -25.61
C GLY A 13 -2.21 19.59 -24.71
N PHE A 14 -2.19 20.51 -23.77
CA PHE A 14 -3.36 20.81 -22.94
C PHE A 14 -4.46 21.48 -23.75
N VAL A 15 -5.67 20.89 -23.73
CA VAL A 15 -6.80 21.36 -24.53
C VAL A 15 -7.47 22.60 -23.89
N TYR A 16 -7.59 22.62 -22.56
CA TYR A 16 -8.33 23.67 -21.85
C TYR A 16 -7.44 24.74 -21.18
N LEU A 17 -6.19 24.43 -20.88
CA LEU A 17 -5.25 25.31 -20.18
C LEU A 17 -4.08 25.72 -21.08
N GLN A 18 -4.37 26.09 -22.32
CA GLN A 18 -3.34 26.32 -23.35
C GLN A 18 -2.36 27.44 -22.99
N GLU A 19 -2.85 28.53 -22.38
CA GLU A 19 -2.03 29.68 -22.00
C GLU A 19 -1.50 29.62 -20.56
N ALA A 20 -1.84 28.58 -19.80
CA ALA A 20 -1.33 28.39 -18.46
C ALA A 20 0.20 28.23 -18.47
N GLU A 21 0.88 28.89 -17.56
CA GLU A 21 2.31 28.67 -17.33
C GLU A 21 2.49 27.37 -16.54
N VAL A 22 3.21 26.42 -17.12
CA VAL A 22 3.49 25.11 -16.54
C VAL A 22 4.96 25.03 -16.17
N THR A 23 5.25 24.72 -14.92
CA THR A 23 6.60 24.47 -14.45
C THR A 23 6.80 22.95 -14.27
N LEU A 24 7.68 22.38 -15.06
CA LEU A 24 8.11 20.99 -14.90
C LEU A 24 9.25 20.95 -13.89
N LEU A 25 9.06 20.19 -12.82
CA LEU A 25 10.10 19.97 -11.81
C LEU A 25 11.22 19.08 -12.39
N PRO A 26 12.49 19.30 -12.00
CA PRO A 26 13.56 18.41 -12.41
C PRO A 26 13.38 17.02 -11.78
N ALA A 27 13.87 16.00 -12.43
CA ALA A 27 14.09 14.70 -11.83
C ALA A 27 15.48 14.65 -11.20
N VAL A 28 15.60 13.94 -10.10
CA VAL A 28 16.89 13.50 -9.56
C VAL A 28 17.30 12.24 -10.33
N GLU A 29 18.52 11.79 -10.29
CA GLU A 29 18.93 10.56 -10.98
C GLU A 29 18.27 9.29 -10.37
N GLY A 30 18.25 8.18 -11.13
CA GLY A 30 17.92 6.86 -10.59
C GLY A 30 16.46 6.66 -10.19
N PHE A 31 15.52 7.04 -11.04
CA PHE A 31 14.06 6.88 -10.83
C PHE A 31 13.45 7.76 -9.73
N VAL A 32 14.21 8.68 -9.13
CA VAL A 32 13.68 9.67 -8.20
C VAL A 32 13.12 10.85 -9.00
N GLY A 33 11.83 10.95 -9.11
CA GLY A 33 11.12 11.90 -9.97
C GLY A 33 10.86 13.27 -9.36
N GLY A 34 10.10 14.09 -10.09
CA GLY A 34 9.67 15.40 -9.64
C GLY A 34 8.67 15.37 -8.48
N ASP A 35 7.97 14.28 -8.28
CA ASP A 35 7.11 13.95 -7.14
C ASP A 35 7.93 13.87 -5.84
N ALA A 36 8.99 13.07 -5.83
CA ALA A 36 9.91 13.00 -4.70
C ALA A 36 10.57 14.35 -4.39
N LEU A 37 10.90 15.15 -5.44
CA LEU A 37 11.40 16.50 -5.27
C LEU A 37 10.35 17.45 -4.68
N ALA A 38 9.06 17.29 -5.01
CA ALA A 38 7.98 18.04 -4.41
C ALA A 38 7.86 17.73 -2.89
N VAL A 39 7.91 16.45 -2.54
CA VAL A 39 7.97 16.01 -1.13
C VAL A 39 9.19 16.60 -0.42
N TYR A 40 10.37 16.52 -1.04
CA TYR A 40 11.59 17.16 -0.53
C TYR A 40 11.37 18.64 -0.23
N THR A 41 10.77 19.38 -1.16
CA THR A 41 10.55 20.82 -1.01
C THR A 41 9.60 21.12 0.14
N CYS A 42 8.53 20.35 0.31
CA CYS A 42 7.61 20.48 1.43
C CYS A 42 8.27 20.19 2.79
N MET A 43 9.18 19.23 2.84
CA MET A 43 9.81 18.81 4.08
C MET A 43 11.00 19.69 4.49
N LYS A 44 11.70 20.32 3.54
CA LYS A 44 12.86 21.18 3.78
C LYS A 44 12.58 22.36 4.72
N HIS A 45 11.35 22.84 4.76
CA HIS A 45 10.92 23.98 5.59
C HIS A 45 10.44 23.58 6.99
N GLN A 46 10.52 22.32 7.38
CA GLN A 46 10.18 21.89 8.74
C GLN A 46 11.36 22.10 9.68
N ASP A 47 11.51 23.32 10.16
CA ASP A 47 12.60 23.72 11.07
C ASP A 47 12.65 22.91 12.37
N GLY A 48 13.87 22.53 12.76
CA GLY A 48 14.18 21.94 14.07
C GLY A 48 14.33 20.43 14.13
N ARG A 49 14.08 19.67 13.07
CA ARG A 49 14.30 18.21 13.05
C ARG A 49 15.73 17.89 12.61
N LYS A 50 16.40 17.01 13.38
CA LYS A 50 17.80 16.64 13.10
C LYS A 50 17.91 15.64 11.94
N HIS A 51 16.98 14.68 11.87
CA HIS A 51 16.90 13.65 10.83
C HIS A 51 15.43 13.33 10.56
N VAL A 52 15.07 13.17 9.29
CA VAL A 52 13.73 12.80 8.86
C VAL A 52 13.85 11.77 7.75
N LEU A 53 13.15 10.66 7.92
CA LEU A 53 12.97 9.65 6.88
C LEU A 53 11.57 9.84 6.28
N VAL A 54 11.52 9.98 4.96
CA VAL A 54 10.27 10.04 4.20
C VAL A 54 10.22 8.82 3.29
N VAL A 55 9.07 8.18 3.25
CA VAL A 55 8.81 7.05 2.35
C VAL A 55 7.55 7.38 1.55
N ASP A 56 7.70 7.51 0.24
CA ASP A 56 6.60 7.61 -0.70
C ASP A 56 6.30 6.21 -1.25
N ILE A 57 5.07 5.74 -1.08
CA ILE A 57 4.71 4.35 -1.34
C ILE A 57 3.83 4.28 -2.59
N GLY A 58 4.45 3.92 -3.71
CA GLY A 58 3.81 3.66 -5.00
C GLY A 58 4.33 2.35 -5.63
N THR A 59 4.22 2.23 -6.93
CA THR A 59 4.82 1.13 -7.72
C THR A 59 6.35 1.09 -7.52
N ASN A 60 6.97 2.27 -7.46
CA ASN A 60 8.29 2.45 -6.87
C ASN A 60 8.12 3.06 -5.49
N GLY A 61 8.95 2.64 -4.55
CA GLY A 61 9.00 3.21 -3.22
C GLY A 61 10.16 4.20 -3.12
N GLU A 62 9.89 5.51 -3.20
CA GLU A 62 10.92 6.52 -3.01
C GLU A 62 11.18 6.72 -1.51
N VAL A 63 12.44 6.55 -1.13
CA VAL A 63 12.89 6.75 0.24
C VAL A 63 13.87 7.93 0.28
N ILE A 64 13.59 8.92 1.14
CA ILE A 64 14.41 10.12 1.29
C ILE A 64 14.80 10.26 2.75
N LEU A 65 16.09 10.30 3.00
CA LEU A 65 16.68 10.55 4.33
C LEU A 65 17.26 11.96 4.40
N PHE A 66 16.62 12.83 5.15
CA PHE A 66 17.11 14.16 5.44
C PHE A 66 18.06 14.12 6.62
N GLY A 67 19.31 14.49 6.39
CA GLY A 67 20.29 14.74 7.43
C GLY A 67 20.51 16.24 7.65
N LYS A 68 21.45 16.58 8.54
CA LYS A 68 21.78 17.98 8.84
C LYS A 68 22.42 18.71 7.65
N GLU A 69 23.34 18.04 6.96
CA GLU A 69 24.17 18.61 5.90
C GLU A 69 23.89 17.99 4.54
N GLN A 70 23.42 16.75 4.52
CA GLN A 70 23.20 15.97 3.32
C GLN A 70 21.83 15.33 3.32
N THR A 71 21.29 15.14 2.12
CA THR A 71 20.05 14.40 1.88
C THR A 71 20.36 13.27 0.93
N PHE A 72 19.92 12.07 1.29
CA PHE A 72 20.06 10.88 0.48
C PHE A 72 18.68 10.43 -0.01
N ALA A 73 18.62 9.90 -1.20
CA ALA A 73 17.39 9.34 -1.75
C ALA A 73 17.69 8.07 -2.56
N CYS A 74 16.77 7.13 -2.52
CA CYS A 74 16.77 5.97 -3.40
C CYS A 74 15.34 5.63 -3.82
N SER A 75 15.21 4.88 -4.91
CA SER A 75 13.95 4.31 -5.37
C SER A 75 14.03 2.80 -5.26
N ALA A 76 13.06 2.19 -4.57
CA ALA A 76 12.93 0.76 -4.39
C ALA A 76 11.80 0.22 -5.29
N ALA A 77 12.05 -0.88 -6.00
CA ALA A 77 11.05 -1.53 -6.84
C ALA A 77 10.03 -2.29 -5.96
N ALA A 78 9.09 -1.56 -5.34
CA ALA A 78 8.09 -2.12 -4.45
C ALA A 78 7.02 -2.95 -5.19
N GLY A 79 6.81 -2.68 -6.47
CA GLY A 79 5.77 -3.32 -7.28
C GLY A 79 4.37 -2.72 -7.03
N PRO A 80 3.39 -3.04 -7.89
CA PRO A 80 2.12 -2.33 -7.93
C PRO A 80 1.07 -2.82 -6.93
N ALA A 81 1.43 -3.70 -5.98
CA ALA A 81 0.47 -4.30 -5.03
C ALA A 81 -0.26 -3.25 -4.18
N LEU A 82 0.46 -2.22 -3.72
CA LEU A 82 -0.09 -1.14 -2.89
C LEU A 82 -0.96 -0.15 -3.67
N GLU A 83 -0.90 -0.20 -5.01
CA GLU A 83 -1.82 0.51 -5.91
C GLU A 83 -3.02 -0.36 -6.33
N GLY A 84 -3.14 -1.57 -5.79
CA GLY A 84 -4.22 -2.51 -6.06
C GLY A 84 -4.04 -3.36 -7.32
N ALA A 85 -2.89 -3.28 -8.00
CA ALA A 85 -2.56 -4.19 -9.09
C ALA A 85 -1.81 -5.43 -8.57
N ALA A 86 -1.90 -6.53 -9.31
CA ALA A 86 -1.35 -7.85 -8.91
C ALA A 86 -1.93 -8.41 -7.59
N VAL A 87 -3.10 -7.94 -7.17
CA VAL A 87 -3.88 -8.40 -6.01
C VAL A 87 -5.25 -8.88 -6.52
N LEU A 88 -5.73 -10.04 -6.08
CA LEU A 88 -6.93 -10.68 -6.63
C LEU A 88 -8.16 -9.76 -6.60
N SER A 89 -8.45 -9.18 -5.44
CA SER A 89 -9.55 -8.22 -5.27
C SER A 89 -9.06 -6.77 -5.29
N GLY A 90 -7.87 -6.50 -5.86
CA GLY A 90 -7.24 -5.19 -5.82
C GLY A 90 -7.92 -4.14 -6.68
N MET A 91 -7.95 -2.91 -6.21
CA MET A 91 -8.43 -1.75 -6.95
C MET A 91 -7.80 -0.46 -6.40
N GLY A 92 -7.87 0.61 -7.19
CA GLY A 92 -7.48 1.93 -6.72
C GLY A 92 -8.37 2.44 -5.58
N ALA A 93 -7.90 3.43 -4.82
CA ALA A 93 -8.63 4.04 -3.71
C ALA A 93 -9.80 4.93 -4.21
N CYS A 94 -10.85 4.30 -4.70
CA CYS A 94 -12.05 4.95 -5.23
C CYS A 94 -13.33 4.34 -4.63
N GLU A 95 -14.49 4.81 -5.05
CA GLU A 95 -15.78 4.35 -4.52
C GLU A 95 -15.96 2.83 -4.66
N GLY A 96 -16.26 2.19 -3.53
CA GLY A 96 -16.38 0.74 -3.42
C GLY A 96 -15.11 0.02 -2.95
N ALA A 97 -13.97 0.72 -2.81
CA ALA A 97 -12.76 0.11 -2.28
C ALA A 97 -12.83 -0.05 -0.76
N VAL A 98 -12.50 -1.22 -0.26
CA VAL A 98 -12.20 -1.43 1.17
C VAL A 98 -10.87 -0.73 1.46
N SER A 99 -10.91 0.31 2.30
CA SER A 99 -9.77 1.17 2.63
C SER A 99 -9.23 0.97 4.04
N GLU A 100 -9.98 0.27 4.89
CA GLU A 100 -9.60 0.00 6.26
C GLU A 100 -10.19 -1.35 6.69
N VAL A 101 -9.39 -2.15 7.38
CA VAL A 101 -9.82 -3.44 7.97
C VAL A 101 -9.36 -3.48 9.41
N ARG A 102 -10.27 -3.79 10.32
CA ARG A 102 -9.97 -3.92 11.76
C ARG A 102 -10.63 -5.14 12.36
N VAL A 103 -10.02 -5.70 13.38
CA VAL A 103 -10.67 -6.63 14.29
C VAL A 103 -11.42 -5.81 15.34
N LEU A 104 -12.74 -5.95 15.42
CA LEU A 104 -13.58 -5.25 16.39
C LEU A 104 -14.15 -6.23 17.42
N GLY A 105 -14.37 -5.70 18.63
CA GLY A 105 -14.92 -6.46 19.74
C GLY A 105 -13.82 -7.07 20.61
N SER A 106 -14.28 -7.78 21.63
CA SER A 106 -13.43 -8.53 22.55
C SER A 106 -13.95 -9.97 22.65
N PHE A 107 -13.07 -10.87 23.07
CA PHE A 107 -13.44 -12.27 23.26
C PHE A 107 -14.75 -12.40 24.06
N PRO A 108 -15.74 -13.19 23.63
CA PRO A 108 -15.75 -14.08 22.45
C PRO A 108 -16.42 -13.48 21.20
N ARG A 109 -16.70 -12.18 21.14
CA ARG A 109 -17.50 -11.51 20.09
C ARG A 109 -16.66 -10.63 19.16
N GLU A 110 -15.49 -11.10 18.74
CA GLU A 110 -14.70 -10.38 17.74
C GLU A 110 -15.24 -10.63 16.33
N ASP A 111 -15.19 -9.60 15.47
CA ASP A 111 -15.47 -9.72 14.04
C ASP A 111 -14.55 -8.80 13.24
N ILE A 112 -14.50 -9.01 11.94
CA ILE A 112 -13.75 -8.16 11.01
C ILE A 112 -14.66 -7.05 10.50
N PHE A 113 -14.25 -5.83 10.77
CA PHE A 113 -14.86 -4.63 10.22
C PHE A 113 -14.10 -4.18 8.98
N CYS A 114 -14.83 -3.84 7.92
CA CYS A 114 -14.30 -3.27 6.69
C CYS A 114 -14.96 -1.92 6.41
N LYS A 115 -14.15 -0.86 6.29
CA LYS A 115 -14.62 0.45 5.86
C LYS A 115 -14.49 0.55 4.35
N VAL A 116 -15.54 0.98 3.70
CA VAL A 116 -15.61 1.15 2.24
C VAL A 116 -15.61 2.64 1.89
N ILE A 117 -14.87 3.03 0.87
CA ILE A 117 -14.89 4.39 0.35
C ILE A 117 -16.24 4.64 -0.34
N GLY A 118 -16.90 5.74 0.02
CA GLY A 118 -18.22 6.09 -0.51
C GLY A 118 -19.35 5.40 0.23
N LYS A 119 -20.52 5.30 -0.41
CA LYS A 119 -21.75 4.75 0.18
C LYS A 119 -22.18 3.40 -0.40
N GLY A 120 -21.42 2.88 -1.36
CA GLY A 120 -21.76 1.65 -2.07
C GLY A 120 -21.29 0.38 -1.35
N ALA A 121 -21.69 -0.78 -1.89
CA ALA A 121 -21.17 -2.08 -1.47
C ALA A 121 -19.69 -2.22 -1.87
N PRO A 122 -18.90 -3.04 -1.15
CA PRO A 122 -17.51 -3.29 -1.48
C PRO A 122 -17.40 -3.92 -2.88
N LYS A 123 -16.40 -3.47 -3.65
CA LYS A 123 -16.08 -3.97 -5.00
C LYS A 123 -14.68 -4.58 -5.06
N GLY A 124 -13.81 -4.19 -4.12
CA GLY A 124 -12.43 -4.64 -4.04
C GLY A 124 -11.74 -3.99 -2.84
N ILE A 125 -10.41 -4.06 -2.83
CA ILE A 125 -9.56 -3.57 -1.73
C ILE A 125 -8.45 -2.68 -2.29
N CYS A 126 -8.22 -1.52 -1.69
CA CYS A 126 -7.07 -0.66 -2.05
C CYS A 126 -5.85 -0.95 -1.16
N GLY A 127 -4.73 -0.31 -1.46
CA GLY A 127 -3.46 -0.56 -0.78
C GLY A 127 -3.52 -0.44 0.74
N SER A 128 -4.18 0.59 1.30
CA SER A 128 -4.33 0.73 2.74
C SER A 128 -5.17 -0.41 3.34
N GLY A 129 -6.28 -0.76 2.70
CA GLY A 129 -7.10 -1.90 3.10
C GLY A 129 -6.34 -3.24 3.03
N LEU A 130 -5.46 -3.42 2.04
CA LEU A 130 -4.61 -4.61 1.92
C LEU A 130 -3.64 -4.74 3.11
N VAL A 131 -2.98 -3.64 3.49
CA VAL A 131 -2.08 -3.60 4.66
C VAL A 131 -2.85 -3.91 5.94
N ASP A 132 -3.97 -3.24 6.17
CA ASP A 132 -4.83 -3.46 7.34
C ASP A 132 -5.41 -4.88 7.36
N GLY A 133 -5.84 -5.39 6.20
CA GLY A 133 -6.36 -6.74 6.05
C GLY A 133 -5.33 -7.79 6.46
N LEU A 134 -4.09 -7.67 6.00
CA LEU A 134 -3.03 -8.59 6.42
C LEU A 134 -2.76 -8.46 7.94
N ALA A 135 -2.73 -7.24 8.49
CA ALA A 135 -2.56 -7.03 9.92
C ALA A 135 -3.68 -7.70 10.73
N ALA A 136 -4.93 -7.55 10.31
CA ALA A 136 -6.08 -8.19 10.94
C ALA A 136 -6.00 -9.73 10.86
N LEU A 137 -5.61 -10.31 9.71
CA LEU A 137 -5.44 -11.76 9.56
C LEU A 137 -4.30 -12.31 10.43
N ARG A 138 -3.24 -11.54 10.63
CA ARG A 138 -2.17 -11.86 11.59
C ARG A 138 -2.68 -11.84 13.02
N GLU A 139 -3.43 -10.81 13.40
CA GLU A 139 -3.98 -10.63 14.74
C GLU A 139 -4.90 -11.80 15.15
N ILE A 140 -5.77 -12.26 14.26
CA ILE A 140 -6.67 -13.39 14.51
C ILE A 140 -6.02 -14.76 14.33
N GLY A 141 -4.75 -14.83 13.92
CA GLY A 141 -3.99 -16.07 13.78
C GLY A 141 -4.29 -16.87 12.49
N VAL A 142 -4.95 -16.28 11.51
CA VAL A 142 -5.23 -16.91 10.19
C VAL A 142 -3.99 -16.87 9.29
N VAL A 143 -3.15 -15.88 9.46
CA VAL A 143 -1.85 -15.78 8.79
C VAL A 143 -0.74 -15.94 9.83
N ASP A 144 0.21 -16.82 9.58
CA ASP A 144 1.34 -17.07 10.47
C ASP A 144 2.48 -16.03 10.32
N GLU A 145 3.57 -16.20 11.08
CA GLU A 145 4.73 -15.28 11.07
C GLU A 145 5.47 -15.24 9.75
N THR A 146 5.37 -16.30 8.95
CA THR A 146 6.00 -16.38 7.63
C THR A 146 5.16 -15.71 6.53
N GLY A 147 3.91 -15.35 6.84
CA GLY A 147 2.92 -14.86 5.89
C GLY A 147 2.13 -15.98 5.20
N TYR A 148 2.20 -17.21 5.71
CA TYR A 148 1.39 -18.29 5.20
C TYR A 148 -0.06 -18.16 5.67
N LEU A 149 -0.99 -18.14 4.73
CA LEU A 149 -2.43 -18.19 4.98
C LEU A 149 -2.84 -19.65 5.23
N CYS A 150 -3.21 -19.93 6.47
CA CYS A 150 -3.58 -21.27 6.91
C CYS A 150 -4.83 -21.79 6.18
N THR A 151 -4.93 -23.10 6.04
CA THR A 151 -6.20 -23.76 5.71
C THR A 151 -7.17 -23.63 6.87
N ALA A 152 -8.47 -23.77 6.62
CA ALA A 152 -9.48 -23.77 7.69
C ALA A 152 -9.25 -24.87 8.76
N MET A 153 -8.65 -26.01 8.35
CA MET A 153 -8.31 -27.10 9.27
C MET A 153 -7.11 -26.76 10.17
N GLU A 154 -6.07 -26.18 9.59
CA GLU A 154 -4.88 -25.72 10.33
C GLU A 154 -5.25 -24.59 11.30
N ALA A 155 -6.04 -23.61 10.87
CA ALA A 155 -6.53 -22.52 11.71
C ALA A 155 -7.33 -23.06 12.92
N ARG A 156 -8.23 -24.05 12.72
CA ARG A 156 -8.93 -24.70 13.84
C ARG A 156 -7.97 -25.39 14.80
N ARG A 157 -6.96 -26.12 14.30
CA ARG A 157 -5.96 -26.79 15.16
C ARG A 157 -5.11 -25.78 15.94
N ALA A 158 -4.86 -24.62 15.38
CA ALA A 158 -4.16 -23.51 16.03
C ALA A 158 -5.03 -22.73 17.02
N GLY A 159 -6.33 -23.08 17.18
CA GLY A 159 -7.24 -22.42 18.09
C GLY A 159 -7.89 -21.13 17.54
N VAL A 160 -7.78 -20.88 16.24
CA VAL A 160 -8.51 -19.78 15.59
C VAL A 160 -9.99 -20.04 15.69
N ARG A 161 -10.76 -18.99 15.93
CA ARG A 161 -12.20 -19.09 16.12
C ARG A 161 -12.92 -19.59 14.89
N GLU A 162 -13.96 -20.40 15.13
CA GLU A 162 -14.73 -21.03 14.07
C GLU A 162 -15.34 -20.05 13.07
N GLN A 163 -15.76 -18.87 13.52
CA GLN A 163 -16.30 -17.82 12.65
C GLN A 163 -15.27 -17.32 11.62
N PHE A 164 -13.98 -17.28 11.98
CA PHE A 164 -12.91 -16.93 11.05
C PHE A 164 -12.49 -18.13 10.20
N CYS A 165 -12.46 -19.33 10.78
CA CYS A 165 -12.16 -20.55 10.03
C CYS A 165 -13.17 -20.78 8.89
N ARG A 166 -14.45 -20.44 9.08
CA ARG A 166 -15.50 -20.52 8.03
C ARG A 166 -15.30 -19.53 6.89
N ARG A 167 -14.48 -18.52 7.05
CA ARG A 167 -14.13 -17.54 6.01
C ARG A 167 -12.93 -17.96 5.15
N ILE A 168 -12.31 -19.11 5.48
CA ILE A 168 -11.16 -19.64 4.74
C ILE A 168 -11.68 -20.72 3.80
N ASP A 169 -11.38 -20.59 2.51
CA ASP A 169 -11.55 -21.63 1.51
C ASP A 169 -10.29 -21.81 0.67
N CYS A 170 -10.31 -22.80 -0.20
CA CYS A 170 -9.25 -23.03 -1.20
C CYS A 170 -9.85 -22.90 -2.59
N HIS A 171 -9.27 -22.03 -3.39
CA HIS A 171 -9.67 -21.80 -4.78
C HIS A 171 -8.47 -21.99 -5.71
N GLN A 172 -8.59 -22.88 -6.69
CA GLN A 172 -7.52 -23.20 -7.64
C GLN A 172 -6.17 -23.59 -6.98
N GLY A 173 -6.24 -24.26 -5.83
CA GLY A 173 -5.05 -24.69 -5.09
C GLY A 173 -4.44 -23.62 -4.17
N GLU A 174 -5.03 -22.45 -4.07
CA GLU A 174 -4.59 -21.36 -3.21
C GLU A 174 -5.60 -21.08 -2.08
N ASN A 175 -5.11 -20.93 -0.87
CA ASN A 175 -5.94 -20.52 0.26
C ASN A 175 -6.30 -19.04 0.15
N ARG A 176 -7.55 -18.71 0.47
CA ARG A 176 -8.04 -17.34 0.51
C ARG A 176 -8.97 -17.13 1.70
N PHE A 177 -9.00 -15.90 2.17
CA PHE A 177 -9.86 -15.46 3.27
C PHE A 177 -10.90 -14.47 2.78
N LEU A 178 -12.17 -14.69 3.10
CA LEU A 178 -13.28 -13.81 2.76
C LEU A 178 -13.36 -12.65 3.75
N LEU A 179 -13.00 -11.44 3.33
CA LEU A 179 -13.12 -10.22 4.15
C LEU A 179 -14.57 -9.73 4.24
N THR A 180 -15.27 -9.68 3.13
CA THR A 180 -16.67 -9.24 3.07
C THR A 180 -17.48 -10.14 2.13
N ASN A 181 -18.75 -10.40 2.48
CA ASN A 181 -19.66 -11.23 1.72
C ASN A 181 -20.89 -10.44 1.23
N GLN A 182 -20.74 -9.17 0.96
CA GLN A 182 -21.80 -8.38 0.32
C GLN A 182 -21.68 -8.57 -1.20
N ASN A 183 -22.72 -8.42 -1.97
CA ASN A 183 -22.88 -8.60 -3.42
C ASN A 183 -21.65 -8.99 -4.26
N ASN A 184 -20.49 -8.40 -3.99
CA ASN A 184 -19.18 -8.77 -4.52
C ASN A 184 -18.27 -9.19 -3.37
N PRO A 185 -17.94 -10.48 -3.22
CA PRO A 185 -17.05 -10.94 -2.16
C PRO A 185 -15.63 -10.41 -2.39
N VAL A 186 -15.01 -9.86 -1.34
CA VAL A 186 -13.62 -9.41 -1.35
C VAL A 186 -12.79 -10.43 -0.59
N PHE A 187 -11.78 -10.97 -1.26
CA PHE A 187 -10.86 -11.96 -0.70
C PHE A 187 -9.47 -11.41 -0.53
N LEU A 188 -8.72 -11.97 0.41
CA LEU A 188 -7.27 -11.92 0.48
C LEU A 188 -6.73 -13.33 0.29
N THR A 189 -5.73 -13.47 -0.58
CA THR A 189 -5.09 -14.74 -0.94
C THR A 189 -3.65 -14.83 -0.41
N GLY A 190 -3.08 -16.02 -0.42
CA GLY A 190 -1.66 -16.22 -0.15
C GLY A 190 -0.77 -15.43 -1.13
N GLY A 191 -1.17 -15.34 -2.41
CA GLY A 191 -0.49 -14.55 -3.43
C GLY A 191 -0.51 -13.05 -3.11
N ASP A 192 -1.65 -12.51 -2.67
CA ASP A 192 -1.75 -11.09 -2.27
C ASP A 192 -0.83 -10.76 -1.10
N ILE A 193 -0.76 -11.67 -0.11
CA ILE A 193 0.17 -11.57 1.03
C ILE A 193 1.62 -11.56 0.54
N ARG A 194 1.96 -12.43 -0.40
CA ARG A 194 3.31 -12.50 -1.00
C ARG A 194 3.67 -11.20 -1.71
N GLN A 195 2.75 -10.61 -2.47
CA GLN A 195 2.97 -9.33 -3.14
C GLN A 195 3.25 -8.21 -2.13
N LEU A 196 2.49 -8.16 -1.04
CA LEU A 196 2.72 -7.18 0.03
C LEU A 196 4.07 -7.41 0.76
N GLN A 197 4.47 -8.66 0.98
CA GLN A 197 5.77 -8.99 1.55
C GLN A 197 6.93 -8.52 0.66
N LEU A 198 6.81 -8.71 -0.67
CA LEU A 198 7.81 -8.25 -1.63
C LEU A 198 7.93 -6.73 -1.62
N ALA A 199 6.80 -6.01 -1.66
CA ALA A 199 6.78 -4.56 -1.57
C ALA A 199 7.43 -4.05 -0.27
N LYS A 200 7.04 -4.62 0.87
CA LYS A 200 7.62 -4.29 2.18
C LYS A 200 9.13 -4.58 2.23
N GLY A 201 9.56 -5.70 1.67
CA GLY A 201 10.98 -6.09 1.61
C GLY A 201 11.80 -5.11 0.78
N ALA A 202 11.30 -4.69 -0.39
CA ALA A 202 11.96 -3.72 -1.25
C ALA A 202 12.12 -2.35 -0.57
N ILE A 203 11.05 -1.82 0.05
CA ILE A 203 11.09 -0.57 0.80
C ILE A 203 12.06 -0.68 1.98
N ARG A 204 12.02 -1.78 2.72
CA ARG A 204 12.94 -2.01 3.84
C ARG A 204 14.40 -2.02 3.39
N ALA A 205 14.70 -2.67 2.28
CA ALA A 205 16.05 -2.68 1.72
C ALA A 205 16.53 -1.25 1.36
N GLY A 206 15.65 -0.45 0.74
CA GLY A 206 15.95 0.97 0.46
C GLY A 206 16.26 1.77 1.73
N ILE A 207 15.46 1.59 2.78
CA ILE A 207 15.67 2.24 4.08
C ILE A 207 17.03 1.83 4.69
N GLU A 208 17.33 0.54 4.73
CA GLU A 208 18.59 0.03 5.30
C GLU A 208 19.82 0.56 4.54
N ILE A 209 19.75 0.64 3.21
CA ILE A 209 20.83 1.21 2.38
C ILE A 209 21.09 2.69 2.73
N LEU A 210 20.04 3.47 3.00
CA LEU A 210 20.19 4.89 3.32
C LEU A 210 20.66 5.14 4.76
N LEU A 211 20.41 4.19 5.66
CA LEU A 211 20.83 4.29 7.07
C LEU A 211 22.28 3.84 7.29
N GLY A 212 22.90 3.13 6.32
CA GLY A 212 24.31 2.70 6.33
C GLY A 212 24.55 1.48 7.13
#